data_4b84b7915c12948fe69d627d53e66d67
#
_entry.id   4b84b7915c12948fe69d627d53e66d67
#
_cell.length_a   1.000
_cell.length_b   1.000
_cell.length_c   1.000
_cell.angle_alpha   90.00
_cell.angle_beta   90.00
_cell.angle_gamma   90.00
#
_symmetry.space_group_name_H-M   'P 1'
#
loop_
_entity.id
_entity.type
_entity.pdbx_description
1 polymer ?
#
loop_
_entity_poly.entity_id
_entity_poly.type
_entity_poly.pdbx_seq_one_letter_code
_entity_poly.pdbx_strand_id
1 'polypeptide(L)'
;MPTIKTPIIPTHQQFANVDAPHELDKRAICIFAATGFFLDTDTYWRDKKVLPAASVNTLDENGFLIESKPWFQWHYSPRDISFETALEEFTALFEQIISEQLKDAEVILPLSGGLDSRTQAVALAKMKSPVTSYSYSFKGGYSESRIGAEIAKTCGFEFREFSIEPGYLWPKLEELATINQCYSDFTHPRQMAVLEELKKMNGIFSLGHWGDVLFDRGAPEGTTQGQEAELVLKKIVKKGGMELAIALWQEWELEGDFERYLQERIANLLETIKIKNTSAKLRAFKSLYWAPQWTSVNLSVFGAAHPITLPYYDDRMCEFICTIPEEYLADRKLQIAYIKKENPALAKIMWQDHRPFNLFTFEKNKSPNNLPYRIGNKLRRELKNKMGKPYIQRNWELQFLGMENDEKLQEQLFSENLHPFISKPLLAKFYNNFKTGDAVKYSHPLSMLLTLAVWYRSHSNG
;
A
#
# COMPACT_ATOMS: atom_id res chain seq x y z
N MET A 1 28.49 -16.47 12.44
CA MET A 1 27.21 -16.44 11.71
C MET A 1 26.59 -15.07 11.86
N PRO A 2 26.31 -14.36 10.79
CA PRO A 2 25.66 -13.05 10.87
C PRO A 2 24.20 -13.20 11.36
N THR A 3 23.79 -12.28 12.23
CA THR A 3 22.43 -12.24 12.77
C THR A 3 21.76 -10.95 12.36
N ILE A 4 20.56 -11.06 11.79
CA ILE A 4 19.76 -9.92 11.32
C ILE A 4 18.47 -9.85 12.13
N LYS A 5 18.27 -8.75 12.85
CA LYS A 5 17.02 -8.46 13.54
C LYS A 5 16.14 -7.62 12.61
N THR A 6 15.00 -8.15 12.19
CA THR A 6 14.00 -7.40 11.42
C THR A 6 13.08 -6.62 12.35
N PRO A 7 12.68 -5.37 12.00
CA PRO A 7 11.67 -4.60 12.73
C PRO A 7 10.31 -5.30 12.79
N ILE A 8 9.41 -4.83 13.64
CA ILE A 8 8.02 -5.33 13.70
C ILE A 8 7.32 -5.16 12.33
N ILE A 9 7.55 -4.02 11.67
CA ILE A 9 7.16 -3.82 10.28
C ILE A 9 8.40 -3.33 9.51
N PRO A 10 9.04 -4.16 8.68
CA PRO A 10 10.22 -3.76 7.91
C PRO A 10 9.91 -2.69 6.86
N THR A 11 10.79 -1.73 6.69
CA THR A 11 10.69 -0.67 5.66
C THR A 11 11.16 -1.11 4.28
N HIS A 12 11.88 -2.21 4.20
CA HIS A 12 12.38 -2.83 2.96
C HIS A 12 12.52 -4.34 3.17
N GLN A 13 12.49 -5.07 2.07
CA GLN A 13 12.69 -6.52 2.11
C GLN A 13 14.17 -6.85 2.26
N GLN A 14 14.45 -7.89 3.05
CA GLN A 14 15.75 -8.54 3.15
C GLN A 14 15.56 -10.01 2.79
N PHE A 15 16.50 -10.60 2.08
CA PHE A 15 16.36 -11.94 1.53
C PHE A 15 17.39 -12.89 2.12
N ALA A 16 17.02 -14.16 2.18
CA ALA A 16 17.92 -15.26 2.50
C ALA A 16 17.69 -16.43 1.54
N ASN A 17 18.73 -17.24 1.35
CA ASN A 17 18.61 -18.52 0.68
C ASN A 17 18.06 -19.57 1.64
N VAL A 18 17.33 -20.55 1.11
CA VAL A 18 16.84 -21.72 1.85
C VAL A 18 17.19 -22.98 1.07
N ASP A 19 17.25 -24.12 1.77
CA ASP A 19 17.54 -25.42 1.15
C ASP A 19 16.32 -25.89 0.33
N ALA A 20 16.29 -25.48 -0.93
CA ALA A 20 15.27 -25.84 -1.91
C ALA A 20 15.87 -25.77 -3.33
N PRO A 21 15.27 -26.42 -4.32
CA PRO A 21 15.70 -26.29 -5.72
C PRO A 21 15.62 -24.83 -6.21
N HIS A 22 16.63 -24.43 -7.00
CA HIS A 22 16.62 -23.14 -7.68
C HIS A 22 15.65 -23.17 -8.86
N GLU A 23 14.36 -23.03 -8.55
CA GLU A 23 13.25 -23.12 -9.49
C GLU A 23 12.24 -22.01 -9.20
N LEU A 24 11.47 -21.66 -10.22
CA LEU A 24 10.35 -20.69 -10.07
C LEU A 24 9.30 -21.26 -9.11
N ASP A 25 8.91 -20.46 -8.13
CA ASP A 25 7.75 -20.75 -7.28
C ASP A 25 6.45 -20.33 -8.00
N LYS A 26 6.04 -21.15 -8.99
CA LYS A 26 4.84 -20.87 -9.77
C LYS A 26 3.58 -20.71 -8.91
N ARG A 27 3.49 -21.41 -7.77
CA ARG A 27 2.37 -21.26 -6.83
C ARG A 27 2.37 -19.88 -6.16
N ALA A 28 3.54 -19.42 -5.72
CA ALA A 28 3.71 -18.08 -5.17
C ALA A 28 3.45 -16.99 -6.23
N ILE A 29 3.88 -17.21 -7.48
CA ILE A 29 3.60 -16.28 -8.59
C ILE A 29 2.11 -16.20 -8.89
N CYS A 30 1.33 -17.29 -8.78
CA CYS A 30 -0.13 -17.22 -8.89
C CYS A 30 -0.76 -16.37 -7.78
N ILE A 31 -0.28 -16.48 -6.53
CA ILE A 31 -0.74 -15.59 -5.43
C ILE A 31 -0.40 -14.14 -5.76
N PHE A 32 0.84 -13.87 -6.20
CA PHE A 32 1.26 -12.54 -6.62
C PHE A 32 0.38 -11.97 -7.73
N ALA A 33 0.03 -12.78 -8.74
CA ALA A 33 -0.89 -12.40 -9.81
C ALA A 33 -2.30 -12.06 -9.31
N ALA A 34 -2.80 -12.78 -8.29
CA ALA A 34 -4.11 -12.53 -7.71
C ALA A 34 -4.16 -11.25 -6.87
N THR A 35 -3.10 -10.94 -6.14
CA THR A 35 -3.09 -9.95 -5.05
C THR A 35 -2.26 -8.70 -5.34
N GLY A 36 -1.25 -8.79 -6.21
CA GLY A 36 -0.26 -7.76 -6.49
C GLY A 36 0.92 -7.75 -5.50
N PHE A 37 1.05 -8.76 -4.65
CA PHE A 37 2.19 -8.96 -3.75
C PHE A 37 2.36 -10.45 -3.40
N PHE A 38 3.58 -10.85 -3.05
CA PHE A 38 3.82 -12.19 -2.53
C PHE A 38 3.25 -12.35 -1.12
N LEU A 39 2.88 -13.56 -0.74
CA LEU A 39 2.32 -13.82 0.58
C LEU A 39 3.40 -14.42 1.50
N ASP A 40 3.39 -14.03 2.78
CA ASP A 40 4.33 -14.50 3.80
C ASP A 40 5.80 -14.17 3.43
N THR A 41 6.66 -15.17 3.32
CA THR A 41 8.07 -15.03 2.96
C THR A 41 8.34 -15.37 1.48
N ASP A 42 7.31 -15.60 0.69
CA ASP A 42 7.44 -16.06 -0.69
C ASP A 42 8.12 -15.03 -1.59
N THR A 43 8.79 -15.56 -2.62
CA THR A 43 9.41 -14.80 -3.71
C THR A 43 9.10 -15.47 -5.05
N TYR A 44 9.71 -14.99 -6.14
CA TYR A 44 9.69 -15.68 -7.42
C TYR A 44 10.35 -17.06 -7.41
N TRP A 45 11.27 -17.30 -6.43
CA TRP A 45 12.13 -18.47 -6.36
C TRP A 45 11.82 -19.33 -5.14
N ARG A 46 11.91 -20.64 -5.29
CA ARG A 46 11.67 -21.58 -4.19
C ARG A 46 12.78 -21.52 -3.14
N ASP A 47 14.01 -21.34 -3.59
CA ASP A 47 15.22 -21.30 -2.75
C ASP A 47 15.54 -19.92 -2.17
N LYS A 48 14.72 -18.90 -2.44
CA LYS A 48 14.91 -17.54 -1.93
C LYS A 48 13.67 -17.06 -1.18
N LYS A 49 13.85 -16.64 0.06
CA LYS A 49 12.75 -16.15 0.91
C LYS A 49 13.03 -14.76 1.45
N VAL A 50 11.96 -13.98 1.66
CA VAL A 50 12.04 -12.74 2.44
C VAL A 50 12.21 -13.10 3.91
N LEU A 51 13.11 -12.41 4.63
CA LEU A 51 13.25 -12.60 6.07
C LEU A 51 11.97 -12.21 6.79
N PRO A 52 11.46 -13.05 7.70
CA PRO A 52 10.24 -12.75 8.44
C PRO A 52 10.32 -11.44 9.22
N ALA A 53 9.22 -10.72 9.27
CA ALA A 53 9.06 -9.54 10.11
C ALA A 53 9.15 -9.91 11.61
N ALA A 54 9.54 -8.95 12.45
CA ALA A 54 9.62 -9.12 13.92
C ALA A 54 10.47 -10.31 14.38
N SER A 55 11.53 -10.67 13.64
CA SER A 55 12.33 -11.88 13.90
C SER A 55 13.81 -11.58 14.00
N VAL A 56 14.51 -12.46 14.71
CA VAL A 56 15.97 -12.55 14.71
C VAL A 56 16.35 -13.72 13.81
N ASN A 57 17.05 -13.42 12.73
CA ASN A 57 17.38 -14.35 11.67
C ASN A 57 18.89 -14.64 11.70
N THR A 58 19.28 -15.89 11.80
CA THR A 58 20.67 -16.33 11.75
C THR A 58 20.96 -16.93 10.38
N LEU A 59 21.97 -16.39 9.71
CA LEU A 59 22.42 -16.87 8.40
C LEU A 59 23.77 -17.56 8.51
N ASP A 60 24.07 -18.46 7.57
CA ASP A 60 25.43 -18.97 7.38
C ASP A 60 26.30 -18.01 6.57
N GLU A 61 27.54 -18.42 6.26
CA GLU A 61 28.51 -17.63 5.48
C GLU A 61 28.09 -17.44 4.01
N ASN A 62 27.20 -18.30 3.50
CA ASN A 62 26.69 -18.28 2.14
C ASN A 62 25.31 -17.60 2.03
N GLY A 63 24.79 -17.06 3.14
CA GLY A 63 23.50 -16.38 3.18
C GLY A 63 22.29 -17.31 3.30
N PHE A 64 22.49 -18.59 3.68
CA PHE A 64 21.39 -19.51 3.95
C PHE A 64 20.79 -19.25 5.33
N LEU A 65 19.46 -19.23 5.40
CA LEU A 65 18.72 -19.08 6.65
C LEU A 65 18.83 -20.38 7.47
N ILE A 66 19.54 -20.31 8.60
CA ILE A 66 19.68 -21.42 9.55
C ILE A 66 18.52 -21.43 10.53
N GLU A 67 18.16 -20.26 11.05
CA GLU A 67 17.13 -20.13 12.06
C GLU A 67 16.47 -18.75 11.99
N SER A 68 15.16 -18.72 12.25
CA SER A 68 14.41 -17.48 12.45
C SER A 68 13.56 -17.61 13.71
N LYS A 69 13.77 -16.69 14.64
CA LYS A 69 13.04 -16.65 15.92
C LYS A 69 12.30 -15.32 16.04
N PRO A 70 10.98 -15.32 16.28
CA PRO A 70 10.27 -14.07 16.56
C PRO A 70 10.78 -13.47 17.88
N TRP A 71 11.15 -12.20 17.87
CA TRP A 71 11.48 -11.43 19.06
C TRP A 71 10.29 -10.60 19.56
N PHE A 72 9.29 -10.36 18.67
CA PHE A 72 8.02 -9.76 19.00
C PHE A 72 6.89 -10.59 18.41
N GLN A 73 5.79 -10.71 19.15
CA GLN A 73 4.56 -11.35 18.68
C GLN A 73 3.40 -10.38 18.85
N TRP A 74 2.67 -10.12 17.78
CA TRP A 74 1.46 -9.34 17.84
C TRP A 74 0.49 -9.96 18.83
N HIS A 75 -0.05 -9.13 19.72
CA HIS A 75 -1.00 -9.53 20.76
C HIS A 75 -2.13 -8.51 20.88
N TYR A 76 -3.13 -8.83 21.66
CA TYR A 76 -4.16 -7.91 22.06
C TYR A 76 -4.36 -8.02 23.55
N SER A 77 -3.81 -7.08 24.29
CA SER A 77 -3.83 -7.00 25.74
C SER A 77 -4.26 -5.60 26.16
N PRO A 78 -5.55 -5.24 25.89
CA PRO A 78 -6.03 -3.89 26.15
C PRO A 78 -5.93 -3.55 27.64
N ARG A 79 -5.43 -2.36 27.94
CA ARG A 79 -5.34 -1.82 29.28
C ARG A 79 -6.68 -1.20 29.68
N ASP A 80 -6.97 -1.22 30.96
CA ASP A 80 -8.10 -0.47 31.56
C ASP A 80 -7.67 0.99 31.77
N ILE A 81 -7.79 1.79 30.73
CA ILE A 81 -7.41 3.21 30.71
C ILE A 81 -8.53 4.05 30.07
N SER A 82 -8.61 5.32 30.44
CA SER A 82 -9.53 6.25 29.78
C SER A 82 -9.10 6.59 28.37
N PHE A 83 -10.03 7.06 27.55
CA PHE A 83 -9.72 7.56 26.20
C PHE A 83 -8.77 8.75 26.25
N GLU A 84 -8.92 9.62 27.23
CA GLU A 84 -8.06 10.79 27.44
C GLU A 84 -6.62 10.37 27.74
N THR A 85 -6.42 9.37 28.61
CA THR A 85 -5.09 8.81 28.89
C THR A 85 -4.48 8.19 27.63
N ALA A 86 -5.25 7.39 26.87
CA ALA A 86 -4.78 6.82 25.62
C ALA A 86 -4.39 7.90 24.59
N LEU A 87 -5.14 9.00 24.54
CA LEU A 87 -4.85 10.14 23.65
C LEU A 87 -3.57 10.88 24.07
N GLU A 88 -3.36 11.08 25.35
CA GLU A 88 -2.15 11.74 25.89
C GLU A 88 -0.90 10.90 25.61
N GLU A 89 -0.97 9.59 25.86
CA GLU A 89 0.12 8.66 25.56
C GLU A 89 0.40 8.58 24.05
N PHE A 90 -0.64 8.50 23.22
CA PHE A 90 -0.48 8.54 21.76
C PHE A 90 0.19 9.84 21.31
N THR A 91 -0.26 10.98 21.83
CA THR A 91 0.29 12.28 21.48
C THR A 91 1.78 12.35 21.81
N ALA A 92 2.15 11.99 23.04
CA ALA A 92 3.53 12.01 23.49
C ALA A 92 4.42 11.07 22.67
N LEU A 93 3.98 9.82 22.47
CA LEU A 93 4.73 8.81 21.73
C LEU A 93 4.89 9.19 20.26
N PHE A 94 3.83 9.64 19.59
CA PHE A 94 3.85 9.98 18.18
C PHE A 94 4.77 11.18 17.88
N GLU A 95 4.66 12.22 18.71
CA GLU A 95 5.52 13.41 18.59
C GLU A 95 6.99 13.08 18.91
N GLN A 96 7.24 12.25 19.92
CA GLN A 96 8.59 11.77 20.25
C GLN A 96 9.20 10.98 19.07
N ILE A 97 8.47 10.02 18.50
CA ILE A 97 8.95 9.23 17.36
C ILE A 97 9.31 10.14 16.17
N ILE A 98 8.42 11.08 15.82
CA ILE A 98 8.70 12.01 14.72
C ILE A 98 9.96 12.83 15.01
N SER A 99 10.10 13.37 16.23
CA SER A 99 11.26 14.16 16.64
C SER A 99 12.56 13.36 16.55
N GLU A 100 12.56 12.11 17.03
CA GLU A 100 13.74 11.24 17.01
C GLU A 100 14.10 10.78 15.59
N GLN A 101 13.11 10.50 14.73
CA GLN A 101 13.33 10.06 13.36
C GLN A 101 13.83 11.18 12.44
N LEU A 102 13.38 12.41 12.67
CA LEU A 102 13.71 13.55 11.80
C LEU A 102 14.88 14.39 12.35
N LYS A 103 15.02 14.47 13.67
CA LYS A 103 15.98 15.36 14.31
C LYS A 103 15.78 16.80 13.79
N ASP A 104 16.85 17.45 13.31
CA ASP A 104 16.82 18.81 12.78
C ASP A 104 16.79 18.86 11.23
N ALA A 105 16.44 17.75 10.57
CA ALA A 105 16.43 17.68 9.12
C ALA A 105 15.27 18.48 8.52
N GLU A 106 15.45 18.98 7.29
CA GLU A 106 14.36 19.42 6.44
C GLU A 106 13.46 18.24 6.11
N VAL A 107 12.13 18.46 6.05
CA VAL A 107 11.13 17.41 5.90
C VAL A 107 10.44 17.52 4.56
N ILE A 108 10.35 16.40 3.85
CA ILE A 108 9.51 16.24 2.67
C ILE A 108 8.24 15.50 3.10
N LEU A 109 7.09 16.17 3.01
CA LEU A 109 5.80 15.63 3.44
C LEU A 109 4.84 15.47 2.26
N PRO A 110 4.56 14.23 1.79
CA PRO A 110 3.45 13.99 0.88
C PRO A 110 2.12 14.31 1.58
N LEU A 111 1.39 15.32 1.11
CA LEU A 111 0.11 15.73 1.68
C LEU A 111 -1.06 15.29 0.80
N SER A 112 -2.01 14.58 1.41
CA SER A 112 -3.30 14.24 0.83
C SER A 112 -4.44 14.82 1.67
N GLY A 113 -5.67 14.61 1.25
CA GLY A 113 -6.84 14.95 2.07
C GLY A 113 -7.18 13.93 3.16
N GLY A 114 -6.33 12.89 3.35
CA GLY A 114 -6.48 11.82 4.34
C GLY A 114 -6.09 12.24 5.76
N LEU A 115 -6.15 11.27 6.70
CA LEU A 115 -5.80 11.51 8.11
C LEU A 115 -4.31 11.33 8.40
N ASP A 116 -3.65 10.34 7.81
CA ASP A 116 -2.28 9.98 8.21
C ASP A 116 -1.28 11.11 7.96
N SER A 117 -1.25 11.67 6.76
CA SER A 117 -0.40 12.82 6.46
C SER A 117 -0.83 14.09 7.22
N ARG A 118 -2.14 14.23 7.51
CA ARG A 118 -2.67 15.35 8.32
C ARG A 118 -2.22 15.24 9.79
N THR A 119 -2.21 14.02 10.36
CA THR A 119 -1.69 13.78 11.72
C THR A 119 -0.22 14.18 11.83
N GLN A 120 0.59 13.79 10.82
CA GLN A 120 1.99 14.21 10.75
C GLN A 120 2.13 15.74 10.60
N ALA A 121 1.30 16.36 9.76
CA ALA A 121 1.32 17.81 9.58
C ALA A 121 1.06 18.56 10.89
N VAL A 122 0.18 18.04 11.76
CA VAL A 122 -0.04 18.61 13.11
C VAL A 122 1.24 18.56 13.94
N ALA A 123 1.88 17.39 14.04
CA ALA A 123 3.10 17.22 14.83
C ALA A 123 4.23 18.12 14.30
N LEU A 124 4.47 18.11 13.00
CA LEU A 124 5.52 18.91 12.36
C LEU A 124 5.31 20.42 12.51
N ALA A 125 4.06 20.89 12.41
CA ALA A 125 3.72 22.30 12.64
C ALA A 125 3.95 22.72 14.10
N LYS A 126 3.62 21.85 15.05
CA LYS A 126 3.85 22.07 16.50
C LYS A 126 5.35 22.15 16.80
N MET A 127 6.15 21.30 16.18
CA MET A 127 7.63 21.28 16.31
C MET A 127 8.31 22.42 15.54
N LYS A 128 7.58 23.17 14.70
CA LYS A 128 8.12 24.21 13.80
C LYS A 128 9.21 23.68 12.87
N SER A 129 9.07 22.42 12.44
CA SER A 129 10.00 21.79 11.49
C SER A 129 9.96 22.51 10.13
N PRO A 130 11.10 22.65 9.43
CA PRO A 130 11.12 23.13 8.05
C PRO A 130 10.54 22.07 7.12
N VAL A 131 9.34 22.31 6.58
CA VAL A 131 8.60 21.33 5.77
C VAL A 131 8.36 21.86 4.36
N THR A 132 8.81 21.10 3.36
CA THR A 132 8.33 21.21 1.98
C THR A 132 7.35 20.08 1.73
N SER A 133 6.09 20.43 1.53
CA SER A 133 5.02 19.47 1.26
C SER A 133 4.66 19.42 -0.21
N TYR A 134 4.10 18.30 -0.66
CA TYR A 134 3.65 18.18 -2.04
C TYR A 134 2.42 17.28 -2.18
N SER A 135 1.73 17.47 -3.28
CA SER A 135 0.74 16.55 -3.82
C SER A 135 0.93 16.39 -5.32
N TYR A 136 0.36 15.33 -5.86
CA TYR A 136 0.31 15.16 -7.32
C TYR A 136 -1.10 14.79 -7.76
N SER A 137 -1.43 15.12 -9.01
CA SER A 137 -2.68 14.73 -9.64
C SER A 137 -2.44 14.29 -11.08
N PHE A 138 -3.21 13.29 -11.53
CA PHE A 138 -3.16 12.88 -12.92
C PHE A 138 -3.95 13.88 -13.78
N LYS A 139 -3.37 14.26 -14.90
CA LYS A 139 -4.04 15.12 -15.89
C LYS A 139 -5.36 14.49 -16.33
N GLY A 140 -6.46 15.22 -16.15
CA GLY A 140 -7.82 14.71 -16.39
C GLY A 140 -8.42 13.85 -15.26
N GLY A 141 -7.64 13.53 -14.22
CA GLY A 141 -8.08 12.81 -13.03
C GLY A 141 -8.73 13.71 -11.97
N TYR A 142 -9.01 13.13 -10.82
CA TYR A 142 -9.46 13.89 -9.65
C TYR A 142 -8.28 14.63 -9.03
N SER A 143 -8.42 15.94 -8.83
CA SER A 143 -7.44 16.70 -8.05
C SER A 143 -7.70 16.50 -6.55
N GLU A 144 -6.72 15.93 -5.87
CA GLU A 144 -6.67 15.80 -4.40
C GLU A 144 -5.77 16.87 -3.77
N SER A 145 -4.99 17.56 -4.59
CA SER A 145 -4.01 18.57 -4.21
C SER A 145 -4.61 19.76 -3.46
N ARG A 146 -5.86 20.17 -3.79
CA ARG A 146 -6.50 21.29 -3.13
C ARG A 146 -6.58 21.16 -1.61
N ILE A 147 -6.91 19.96 -1.10
CA ILE A 147 -7.00 19.73 0.34
C ILE A 147 -5.60 19.74 0.95
N GLY A 148 -4.62 19.11 0.29
CA GLY A 148 -3.22 19.12 0.71
C GLY A 148 -2.66 20.56 0.78
N ALA A 149 -2.94 21.39 -0.23
CA ALA A 149 -2.55 22.81 -0.25
C ALA A 149 -3.17 23.60 0.90
N GLU A 150 -4.44 23.35 1.25
CA GLU A 150 -5.11 24.01 2.36
C GLU A 150 -4.50 23.60 3.72
N ILE A 151 -4.15 22.32 3.88
CA ILE A 151 -3.44 21.82 5.06
C ILE A 151 -2.06 22.48 5.15
N ALA A 152 -1.27 22.47 4.09
CA ALA A 152 0.06 23.09 4.04
C ALA A 152 0.01 24.56 4.41
N LYS A 153 -0.91 25.33 3.79
CA LYS A 153 -1.12 26.74 4.10
C LYS A 153 -1.44 26.97 5.58
N THR A 154 -2.29 26.14 6.18
CA THR A 154 -2.69 26.26 7.58
C THR A 154 -1.53 25.97 8.54
N CYS A 155 -0.61 25.09 8.13
CA CYS A 155 0.61 24.76 8.87
C CYS A 155 1.77 25.71 8.61
N GLY A 156 1.68 26.59 7.61
CA GLY A 156 2.79 27.45 7.19
C GLY A 156 3.87 26.72 6.40
N PHE A 157 3.56 25.59 5.77
CA PHE A 157 4.49 24.80 4.97
C PHE A 157 4.60 25.30 3.53
N GLU A 158 5.77 25.16 2.91
CA GLU A 158 5.90 25.24 1.48
C GLU A 158 5.09 24.11 0.81
N PHE A 159 4.41 24.42 -0.31
CA PHE A 159 3.60 23.42 -1.00
C PHE A 159 3.90 23.40 -2.50
N ARG A 160 4.13 22.22 -3.05
CA ARG A 160 4.34 21.96 -4.47
C ARG A 160 3.26 21.04 -5.01
N GLU A 161 2.74 21.35 -6.19
CA GLU A 161 1.79 20.50 -6.90
C GLU A 161 2.42 19.99 -8.19
N PHE A 162 2.37 18.67 -8.40
CA PHE A 162 2.89 18.02 -9.60
C PHE A 162 1.74 17.46 -10.44
N SER A 163 1.78 17.74 -11.76
CA SER A 163 0.86 17.13 -12.73
C SER A 163 1.51 15.92 -13.38
N ILE A 164 0.80 14.79 -13.39
CA ILE A 164 1.24 13.55 -14.01
C ILE A 164 0.58 13.44 -15.39
N GLU A 165 1.40 13.37 -16.44
CA GLU A 165 0.95 13.19 -17.81
C GLU A 165 0.59 11.72 -18.12
N PRO A 166 -0.32 11.46 -19.06
CA PRO A 166 -0.56 10.11 -19.57
C PRO A 166 0.72 9.47 -20.12
N GLY A 167 0.89 8.17 -19.94
CA GLY A 167 2.02 7.43 -20.49
C GLY A 167 3.33 7.58 -19.70
N TYR A 168 3.32 8.23 -18.52
CA TYR A 168 4.53 8.42 -17.70
C TYR A 168 5.26 7.11 -17.39
N LEU A 169 4.53 5.99 -17.36
CA LEU A 169 5.09 4.69 -17.00
C LEU A 169 6.14 4.20 -18.02
N TRP A 170 5.87 4.41 -19.30
CA TRP A 170 6.71 3.81 -20.35
C TRP A 170 8.18 4.24 -20.31
N PRO A 171 8.53 5.53 -20.22
CA PRO A 171 9.91 5.95 -20.08
C PRO A 171 10.51 5.63 -18.71
N LYS A 172 9.71 5.24 -17.73
CA LYS A 172 10.12 4.94 -16.36
C LYS A 172 10.06 3.45 -16.00
N LEU A 173 9.65 2.60 -16.94
CA LEU A 173 9.36 1.19 -16.69
C LEU A 173 10.59 0.42 -16.17
N GLU A 174 11.72 0.55 -16.85
CA GLU A 174 12.96 -0.16 -16.50
C GLU A 174 13.57 0.39 -15.19
N GLU A 175 13.53 1.71 -14.98
CA GLU A 175 13.96 2.33 -13.73
C GLU A 175 13.11 1.85 -12.56
N LEU A 176 11.78 1.78 -12.73
CA LEU A 176 10.88 1.27 -11.71
C LEU A 176 11.10 -0.21 -11.43
N ALA A 177 11.30 -1.02 -12.48
CA ALA A 177 11.61 -2.44 -12.34
C ALA A 177 12.90 -2.66 -11.55
N THR A 178 13.91 -1.83 -11.77
CA THR A 178 15.16 -1.88 -11.01
C THR A 178 14.95 -1.48 -9.54
N ILE A 179 14.17 -0.44 -9.27
CA ILE A 179 13.92 0.07 -7.91
C ILE A 179 13.12 -0.95 -7.09
N ASN A 180 12.01 -1.49 -7.62
CA ASN A 180 11.13 -2.39 -6.88
C ASN A 180 11.39 -3.88 -7.16
N GLN A 181 12.37 -4.20 -8.03
CA GLN A 181 12.73 -5.56 -8.46
C GLN A 181 11.53 -6.39 -8.94
N CYS A 182 10.51 -5.73 -9.47
CA CYS A 182 9.23 -6.34 -9.88
C CYS A 182 8.45 -7.05 -8.76
N TYR A 183 8.72 -6.77 -7.48
CA TYR A 183 7.98 -7.33 -6.35
C TYR A 183 6.65 -6.60 -6.05
N SER A 184 6.31 -5.59 -6.83
CA SER A 184 5.01 -4.90 -6.87
C SER A 184 4.63 -4.59 -8.30
N ASP A 185 3.35 -4.47 -8.58
CA ASP A 185 2.88 -4.02 -9.90
C ASP A 185 3.32 -2.58 -10.20
N PHE A 186 3.35 -2.21 -11.48
CA PHE A 186 3.87 -0.91 -11.91
C PHE A 186 2.86 0.24 -11.84
N THR A 187 1.61 0.00 -11.44
CA THR A 187 0.59 1.04 -11.35
C THR A 187 0.40 1.60 -9.95
N HIS A 188 0.88 0.91 -8.92
CA HIS A 188 0.77 1.35 -7.53
C HIS A 188 1.81 2.39 -7.11
N PRO A 189 3.10 2.28 -7.44
CA PRO A 189 4.11 3.25 -7.01
C PRO A 189 4.05 4.54 -7.85
N ARG A 190 2.97 5.29 -7.70
CA ARG A 190 2.65 6.50 -8.48
C ARG A 190 3.69 7.62 -8.34
N GLN A 191 4.43 7.64 -7.24
CA GLN A 191 5.54 8.56 -6.99
C GLN A 191 6.62 8.48 -8.06
N MET A 192 6.71 7.34 -8.77
CA MET A 192 7.61 7.17 -9.89
C MET A 192 7.42 8.24 -10.98
N ALA A 193 6.19 8.69 -11.19
CA ALA A 193 5.86 9.73 -12.17
C ALA A 193 6.51 11.09 -11.86
N VAL A 194 6.82 11.33 -10.60
CA VAL A 194 7.38 12.61 -10.10
C VAL A 194 8.74 12.43 -9.44
N LEU A 195 9.37 11.26 -9.60
CA LEU A 195 10.62 10.91 -8.93
C LEU A 195 11.73 11.95 -9.18
N GLU A 196 11.89 12.44 -10.41
CA GLU A 196 12.91 13.44 -10.75
C GLU A 196 12.65 14.79 -10.05
N GLU A 197 11.40 15.15 -9.85
CA GLU A 197 11.06 16.36 -9.09
C GLU A 197 11.29 16.15 -7.58
N LEU A 198 11.03 14.94 -7.09
CA LEU A 198 11.33 14.60 -5.70
C LEU A 198 12.83 14.60 -5.41
N LYS A 199 13.67 14.07 -6.32
CA LYS A 199 15.12 14.09 -6.19
C LYS A 199 15.72 15.52 -6.08
N LYS A 200 15.03 16.54 -6.61
CA LYS A 200 15.43 17.95 -6.53
C LYS A 200 15.03 18.64 -5.21
N MET A 201 14.22 17.99 -4.40
CA MET A 201 13.83 18.50 -3.08
C MET A 201 14.96 18.21 -2.08
N ASN A 202 15.00 18.97 -0.99
CA ASN A 202 15.93 18.70 0.11
C ASN A 202 15.17 18.12 1.30
N GLY A 203 15.76 17.14 1.98
CA GLY A 203 15.23 16.67 3.25
C GLY A 203 15.03 15.16 3.34
N ILE A 204 14.30 14.76 4.35
CA ILE A 204 13.93 13.38 4.67
C ILE A 204 12.42 13.24 4.52
N PHE A 205 11.95 12.17 3.88
CA PHE A 205 10.52 11.90 3.82
C PHE A 205 9.95 11.53 5.18
N SER A 206 8.84 12.17 5.56
CA SER A 206 7.97 11.72 6.63
C SER A 206 6.70 11.12 6.03
N LEU A 207 6.58 9.79 6.07
CA LEU A 207 5.54 9.05 5.35
C LEU A 207 4.47 8.53 6.29
N GLY A 208 3.20 8.76 5.92
CA GLY A 208 2.03 8.39 6.71
C GLY A 208 1.51 6.96 6.48
N HIS A 209 2.28 6.10 5.84
CA HIS A 209 1.84 4.74 5.53
C HIS A 209 1.53 3.94 6.79
N TRP A 210 0.49 3.13 6.72
CA TRP A 210 0.03 2.20 7.75
C TRP A 210 -0.77 2.82 8.90
N GLY A 211 -0.89 4.13 8.97
CA GLY A 211 -1.72 4.78 9.98
C GLY A 211 -3.19 4.32 9.93
N ASP A 212 -3.73 4.14 8.73
CA ASP A 212 -5.09 3.62 8.50
C ASP A 212 -5.27 2.16 8.92
N VAL A 213 -4.21 1.37 8.95
CA VAL A 213 -4.26 -0.03 9.41
C VAL A 213 -4.16 -0.11 10.92
N LEU A 214 -3.24 0.63 11.53
CA LEU A 214 -3.02 0.58 12.98
C LEU A 214 -4.14 1.26 13.77
N PHE A 215 -4.67 2.36 13.27
CA PHE A 215 -5.62 3.24 13.99
C PHE A 215 -7.07 3.12 13.49
N ASP A 216 -7.43 2.00 12.84
CA ASP A 216 -8.81 1.74 12.47
C ASP A 216 -9.20 0.30 12.79
N ARG A 217 -10.47 -0.02 12.59
CA ARG A 217 -10.98 -1.39 12.71
C ARG A 217 -10.25 -2.29 11.71
N GLY A 218 -9.72 -3.40 12.19
CA GLY A 218 -9.18 -4.44 11.32
C GLY A 218 -10.28 -5.20 10.57
N ALA A 219 -11.48 -5.29 11.17
CA ALA A 219 -12.66 -5.96 10.67
C ALA A 219 -13.91 -5.08 10.77
N PRO A 220 -14.93 -5.27 9.92
CA PRO A 220 -16.24 -4.64 10.07
C PRO A 220 -16.85 -4.94 11.44
N GLU A 221 -17.69 -4.03 11.94
CA GLU A 221 -18.45 -4.24 13.18
C GLU A 221 -19.37 -5.47 13.05
N GLY A 222 -19.45 -6.26 14.12
CA GLY A 222 -20.25 -7.50 14.15
C GLY A 222 -19.57 -8.71 13.49
N THR A 223 -18.32 -8.59 13.02
CA THR A 223 -17.58 -9.74 12.50
C THR A 223 -17.31 -10.76 13.63
N THR A 224 -17.63 -12.02 13.37
CA THR A 224 -17.41 -13.14 14.30
C THR A 224 -16.14 -13.90 13.97
N GLN A 225 -15.63 -14.65 14.95
CA GLN A 225 -14.51 -15.58 14.74
C GLN A 225 -14.86 -16.61 13.64
N GLY A 226 -13.86 -16.96 12.83
CA GLY A 226 -14.02 -17.87 11.68
C GLY A 226 -14.28 -17.18 10.34
N GLN A 227 -14.59 -15.89 10.33
CA GLN A 227 -14.78 -15.12 9.10
C GLN A 227 -13.49 -14.43 8.62
N GLU A 228 -12.39 -14.54 9.39
CA GLU A 228 -11.16 -13.80 9.15
C GLU A 228 -10.55 -14.12 7.78
N ALA A 229 -10.51 -15.39 7.39
CA ALA A 229 -9.92 -15.82 6.11
C ALA A 229 -10.69 -15.23 4.91
N GLU A 230 -12.02 -15.24 4.95
CA GLU A 230 -12.87 -14.65 3.92
C GLU A 230 -12.65 -13.13 3.81
N LEU A 231 -12.57 -12.44 4.96
CA LEU A 231 -12.33 -11.00 5.00
C LEU A 231 -10.95 -10.64 4.44
N VAL A 232 -9.92 -11.43 4.77
CA VAL A 232 -8.58 -11.25 4.19
C VAL A 232 -8.62 -11.44 2.69
N LEU A 233 -9.17 -12.55 2.19
CA LEU A 233 -9.33 -12.83 0.76
C LEU A 233 -10.00 -11.67 0.03
N LYS A 234 -11.16 -11.24 0.51
CA LYS A 234 -11.92 -10.13 -0.07
C LYS A 234 -11.11 -8.83 -0.10
N LYS A 235 -10.21 -8.64 0.85
CA LYS A 235 -9.40 -7.42 0.96
C LYS A 235 -8.15 -7.44 0.07
N ILE A 236 -7.46 -8.59 -0.04
CA ILE A 236 -6.18 -8.67 -0.75
C ILE A 236 -6.34 -9.02 -2.24
N VAL A 237 -7.32 -9.85 -2.59
CA VAL A 237 -7.55 -10.24 -3.98
C VAL A 237 -8.08 -9.05 -4.80
N LYS A 238 -7.41 -8.76 -5.89
CA LYS A 238 -7.78 -7.65 -6.79
C LYS A 238 -8.82 -8.07 -7.82
N LYS A 239 -9.56 -7.10 -8.35
CA LYS A 239 -10.54 -7.36 -9.43
C LYS A 239 -9.83 -8.00 -10.62
N GLY A 240 -10.36 -9.12 -11.13
CA GLY A 240 -9.75 -9.90 -12.20
C GLY A 240 -8.49 -10.69 -11.79
N GLY A 241 -7.92 -10.43 -10.61
CA GLY A 241 -6.71 -11.11 -10.15
C GLY A 241 -6.90 -12.60 -9.91
N MET A 242 -8.02 -13.01 -9.30
CA MET A 242 -8.35 -14.43 -9.15
C MET A 242 -8.45 -15.15 -10.50
N GLU A 243 -9.08 -14.51 -11.48
CA GLU A 243 -9.24 -15.07 -12.82
C GLU A 243 -7.88 -15.24 -13.53
N LEU A 244 -6.97 -14.28 -13.37
CA LEU A 244 -5.61 -14.39 -13.91
C LEU A 244 -4.85 -15.53 -13.23
N ALA A 245 -4.88 -15.60 -11.90
CA ALA A 245 -4.16 -16.62 -11.14
C ALA A 245 -4.65 -18.04 -11.48
N ILE A 246 -5.97 -18.26 -11.60
CA ILE A 246 -6.53 -19.53 -12.01
C ILE A 246 -6.06 -19.89 -13.44
N ALA A 247 -6.03 -18.92 -14.34
CA ALA A 247 -5.57 -19.17 -15.71
C ALA A 247 -4.08 -19.55 -15.76
N LEU A 248 -3.22 -18.89 -14.98
CA LEU A 248 -1.80 -19.26 -14.84
C LEU A 248 -1.63 -20.63 -14.18
N TRP A 249 -2.42 -20.93 -13.15
CA TRP A 249 -2.41 -22.21 -12.46
C TRP A 249 -2.71 -23.37 -13.41
N GLN A 250 -3.71 -23.21 -14.26
CA GLN A 250 -4.09 -24.19 -15.28
C GLN A 250 -3.03 -24.30 -16.38
N GLU A 251 -2.50 -23.17 -16.86
CA GLU A 251 -1.47 -23.16 -17.91
C GLU A 251 -0.18 -23.86 -17.46
N TRP A 252 0.18 -23.71 -16.18
CA TRP A 252 1.37 -24.34 -15.61
C TRP A 252 1.11 -25.74 -15.06
N GLU A 253 -0.08 -26.30 -15.28
CA GLU A 253 -0.50 -27.64 -14.87
C GLU A 253 -0.26 -27.90 -13.37
N LEU A 254 -0.52 -26.90 -12.53
CA LEU A 254 -0.34 -27.02 -11.10
C LEU A 254 -1.46 -27.86 -10.47
N GLU A 255 -1.09 -28.76 -9.56
CA GLU A 255 -2.05 -29.64 -8.89
C GLU A 255 -3.03 -28.90 -7.98
N GLY A 256 -4.28 -29.36 -7.98
CA GLY A 256 -5.35 -28.86 -7.14
C GLY A 256 -6.04 -27.61 -7.68
N ASP A 257 -6.82 -26.98 -6.82
CA ASP A 257 -7.58 -25.76 -7.12
C ASP A 257 -6.90 -24.55 -6.49
N PHE A 258 -6.68 -23.49 -7.26
CA PHE A 258 -5.97 -22.30 -6.79
C PHE A 258 -6.72 -21.55 -5.70
N GLU A 259 -8.05 -21.43 -5.82
CA GLU A 259 -8.85 -20.67 -4.83
C GLU A 259 -8.78 -21.35 -3.46
N ARG A 260 -8.93 -22.66 -3.45
CA ARG A 260 -8.77 -23.48 -2.23
C ARG A 260 -7.33 -23.37 -1.69
N TYR A 261 -6.32 -23.47 -2.53
CA TYR A 261 -4.92 -23.33 -2.12
C TYR A 261 -4.68 -21.96 -1.43
N LEU A 262 -5.16 -20.86 -2.02
CA LEU A 262 -5.02 -19.53 -1.45
C LEU A 262 -5.76 -19.41 -0.11
N GLN A 263 -6.98 -19.98 -0.02
CA GLN A 263 -7.76 -20.00 1.22
C GLN A 263 -7.03 -20.73 2.35
N GLU A 264 -6.49 -21.92 2.06
CA GLU A 264 -5.73 -22.72 3.02
C GLU A 264 -4.44 -21.99 3.45
N ARG A 265 -3.71 -21.34 2.54
CA ARG A 265 -2.53 -20.53 2.87
C ARG A 265 -2.88 -19.40 3.84
N ILE A 266 -3.95 -18.67 3.59
CA ILE A 266 -4.39 -17.57 4.47
C ILE A 266 -4.86 -18.10 5.82
N ALA A 267 -5.63 -19.19 5.85
CA ALA A 267 -6.10 -19.81 7.08
C ALA A 267 -4.92 -20.25 7.96
N ASN A 268 -3.92 -20.93 7.39
CA ASN A 268 -2.72 -21.37 8.11
C ASN A 268 -1.95 -20.16 8.70
N LEU A 269 -1.78 -19.07 7.95
CA LEU A 269 -1.14 -17.86 8.47
C LEU A 269 -1.94 -17.21 9.60
N LEU A 270 -3.26 -17.18 9.49
CA LEU A 270 -4.13 -16.69 10.56
C LEU A 270 -4.08 -17.54 11.83
N GLU A 271 -3.87 -18.85 11.70
CA GLU A 271 -3.71 -19.76 12.84
C GLU A 271 -2.42 -19.51 13.63
N THR A 272 -1.37 -18.99 13.00
CA THR A 272 -0.14 -18.60 13.70
C THR A 272 -0.36 -17.41 14.64
N ILE A 273 -1.34 -16.56 14.35
CA ILE A 273 -1.65 -15.35 15.11
C ILE A 273 -2.57 -15.70 16.29
N LYS A 274 -2.02 -15.74 17.51
CA LYS A 274 -2.73 -16.17 18.73
C LYS A 274 -3.58 -15.07 19.37
N ILE A 275 -4.29 -14.29 18.56
CA ILE A 275 -5.18 -13.20 18.98
C ILE A 275 -6.63 -13.65 18.81
N LYS A 276 -7.44 -13.53 19.87
CA LYS A 276 -8.88 -13.87 19.83
C LYS A 276 -9.75 -12.76 19.24
N ASN A 277 -9.36 -11.49 19.47
CA ASN A 277 -10.10 -10.36 18.92
C ASN A 277 -9.87 -10.29 17.40
N THR A 278 -10.95 -10.43 16.62
CA THR A 278 -10.90 -10.50 15.14
C THR A 278 -10.31 -9.23 14.53
N SER A 279 -10.63 -8.06 15.03
CA SER A 279 -10.10 -6.79 14.52
C SER A 279 -8.58 -6.69 14.70
N ALA A 280 -8.10 -6.97 15.92
CA ALA A 280 -6.67 -6.99 16.25
C ALA A 280 -5.93 -8.10 15.48
N LYS A 281 -6.54 -9.28 15.31
CA LYS A 281 -5.98 -10.38 14.54
C LYS A 281 -5.77 -10.02 13.07
N LEU A 282 -6.75 -9.36 12.44
CA LEU A 282 -6.63 -8.92 11.06
C LEU A 282 -5.63 -7.76 10.89
N ARG A 283 -5.51 -6.89 11.90
CA ARG A 283 -4.46 -5.85 11.93
C ARG A 283 -3.07 -6.49 11.99
N ALA A 284 -2.89 -7.48 12.86
CA ALA A 284 -1.64 -8.25 12.96
C ALA A 284 -1.32 -8.98 11.65
N PHE A 285 -2.29 -9.65 11.03
CA PHE A 285 -2.11 -10.30 9.73
C PHE A 285 -1.61 -9.33 8.66
N LYS A 286 -2.25 -8.18 8.53
CA LYS A 286 -1.82 -7.16 7.56
C LYS A 286 -0.39 -6.68 7.86
N SER A 287 -0.05 -6.46 9.12
CA SER A 287 1.27 -5.94 9.51
C SER A 287 2.38 -6.97 9.32
N LEU A 288 2.10 -8.27 9.51
CA LEU A 288 3.06 -9.34 9.33
C LEU A 288 3.27 -9.73 7.86
N TYR A 289 2.19 -9.82 7.08
CA TYR A 289 2.23 -10.48 5.78
C TYR A 289 1.94 -9.57 4.59
N TRP A 290 1.25 -8.45 4.79
CA TRP A 290 0.97 -7.51 3.70
C TRP A 290 1.94 -6.32 3.70
N ALA A 291 2.19 -5.70 4.85
CA ALA A 291 3.08 -4.53 4.92
C ALA A 291 4.47 -4.81 4.34
N PRO A 292 5.19 -5.88 4.73
CA PRO A 292 6.52 -6.16 4.22
C PRO A 292 6.56 -6.47 2.73
N GLN A 293 5.52 -7.11 2.22
CA GLN A 293 5.47 -7.63 0.86
C GLN A 293 4.88 -6.65 -0.16
N TRP A 294 4.12 -5.65 0.30
CA TRP A 294 3.49 -4.69 -0.60
C TRP A 294 3.85 -3.25 -0.28
N THR A 295 3.57 -2.79 0.95
CA THR A 295 3.80 -1.38 1.30
C THR A 295 5.28 -1.08 1.26
N SER A 296 6.11 -1.90 1.90
CA SER A 296 7.56 -1.72 1.97
C SER A 296 8.22 -1.76 0.59
N VAL A 297 7.74 -2.62 -0.32
CA VAL A 297 8.20 -2.64 -1.72
C VAL A 297 7.87 -1.32 -2.42
N ASN A 298 6.66 -0.78 -2.25
CA ASN A 298 6.27 0.50 -2.86
C ASN A 298 7.01 1.71 -2.25
N LEU A 299 7.51 1.59 -1.01
CA LEU A 299 8.35 2.62 -0.38
C LEU A 299 9.72 2.77 -1.04
N SER A 300 10.20 1.76 -1.77
CA SER A 300 11.49 1.81 -2.48
C SER A 300 11.59 3.01 -3.43
N VAL A 301 10.49 3.44 -4.04
CA VAL A 301 10.48 4.63 -4.92
C VAL A 301 10.74 5.92 -4.15
N PHE A 302 10.25 6.05 -2.92
CA PHE A 302 10.61 7.19 -2.07
C PHE A 302 12.08 7.10 -1.67
N GLY A 303 12.54 5.90 -1.26
CA GLY A 303 13.93 5.64 -0.88
C GLY A 303 14.93 5.90 -2.01
N ALA A 304 14.52 5.78 -3.28
CA ALA A 304 15.33 6.12 -4.45
C ALA A 304 15.53 7.64 -4.62
N ALA A 305 14.72 8.49 -3.99
CA ALA A 305 14.90 9.93 -3.99
C ALA A 305 15.63 10.42 -2.73
N HIS A 306 15.14 10.09 -1.54
CA HIS A 306 15.64 10.56 -0.25
C HIS A 306 15.43 9.52 0.86
N PRO A 307 16.12 9.62 2.00
CA PRO A 307 15.84 8.81 3.17
C PRO A 307 14.37 8.94 3.59
N ILE A 308 13.82 7.85 4.10
CA ILE A 308 12.40 7.77 4.53
C ILE A 308 12.28 7.54 6.03
N THR A 309 11.28 8.15 6.63
CA THR A 309 10.82 7.85 7.99
C THR A 309 9.36 7.48 7.99
N LEU A 310 8.98 6.57 8.89
CA LEU A 310 7.62 6.04 9.01
C LEU A 310 7.24 5.96 10.50
N PRO A 311 6.63 7.01 11.06
CA PRO A 311 6.27 7.02 12.48
C PRO A 311 5.35 5.88 12.90
N TYR A 312 4.49 5.41 11.99
CA TYR A 312 3.58 4.28 12.25
C TYR A 312 4.26 2.89 12.16
N TYR A 313 5.46 2.80 11.57
CA TYR A 313 6.26 1.58 11.55
C TYR A 313 7.19 1.43 12.75
N ASP A 314 7.33 2.47 13.57
CA ASP A 314 8.15 2.41 14.78
C ASP A 314 7.68 1.27 15.69
N ASP A 315 8.61 0.45 16.16
CA ASP A 315 8.30 -0.71 17.00
C ASP A 315 7.48 -0.34 18.23
N ARG A 316 7.77 0.81 18.85
CA ARG A 316 7.02 1.33 20.01
C ARG A 316 5.56 1.67 19.66
N MET A 317 5.32 2.16 18.43
CA MET A 317 3.95 2.43 17.97
C MET A 317 3.17 1.13 17.76
N CYS A 318 3.82 0.09 17.22
CA CYS A 318 3.23 -1.23 17.08
C CYS A 318 2.91 -1.87 18.45
N GLU A 319 3.82 -1.76 19.41
CA GLU A 319 3.61 -2.22 20.80
C GLU A 319 2.46 -1.44 21.48
N PHE A 320 2.42 -0.13 21.32
CA PHE A 320 1.36 0.73 21.87
C PHE A 320 -0.02 0.26 21.40
N ILE A 321 -0.19 0.03 20.10
CA ILE A 321 -1.46 -0.41 19.51
C ILE A 321 -1.95 -1.74 20.09
N CYS A 322 -1.06 -2.66 20.44
CA CYS A 322 -1.41 -3.94 21.06
C CYS A 322 -2.08 -3.80 22.43
N THR A 323 -1.93 -2.65 23.07
CA THR A 323 -2.43 -2.37 24.45
C THR A 323 -3.63 -1.43 24.48
N ILE A 324 -4.08 -0.93 23.33
CA ILE A 324 -5.19 0.05 23.26
C ILE A 324 -6.52 -0.67 23.01
N PRO A 325 -7.59 -0.32 23.76
CA PRO A 325 -8.93 -0.83 23.49
C PRO A 325 -9.39 -0.56 22.04
N GLU A 326 -9.98 -1.56 21.39
CA GLU A 326 -10.42 -1.46 19.98
C GLU A 326 -11.40 -0.32 19.72
N GLU A 327 -12.25 0.02 20.69
CA GLU A 327 -13.20 1.14 20.61
C GLU A 327 -12.52 2.50 20.51
N TYR A 328 -11.25 2.63 20.93
CA TYR A 328 -10.46 3.86 20.83
C TYR A 328 -9.77 3.98 19.48
N LEU A 329 -9.45 2.83 18.85
CA LEU A 329 -8.87 2.78 17.51
C LEU A 329 -9.96 2.92 16.42
N ALA A 330 -11.14 2.33 16.68
CA ALA A 330 -12.24 2.30 15.73
C ALA A 330 -12.57 3.68 15.16
N ASP A 331 -12.82 3.73 13.84
CA ASP A 331 -13.18 4.95 13.12
C ASP A 331 -12.12 6.07 13.26
N ARG A 332 -10.87 5.68 13.48
CA ARG A 332 -9.71 6.60 13.58
C ARG A 332 -9.81 7.59 14.74
N LYS A 333 -10.52 7.24 15.83
CA LYS A 333 -10.86 8.16 16.92
C LYS A 333 -9.66 8.84 17.55
N LEU A 334 -8.56 8.10 17.84
CA LEU A 334 -7.36 8.69 18.42
C LEU A 334 -6.72 9.73 17.51
N GLN A 335 -6.57 9.45 16.22
CA GLN A 335 -6.00 10.41 15.28
C GLN A 335 -6.90 11.64 15.10
N ILE A 336 -8.23 11.44 15.01
CA ILE A 336 -9.19 12.54 14.91
C ILE A 336 -9.15 13.41 16.17
N ALA A 337 -9.09 12.80 17.36
CA ALA A 337 -9.02 13.53 18.63
C ALA A 337 -7.71 14.31 18.75
N TYR A 338 -6.58 13.70 18.36
CA TYR A 338 -5.29 14.37 18.31
C TYR A 338 -5.33 15.62 17.42
N ILE A 339 -5.81 15.49 16.17
CA ILE A 339 -5.89 16.63 15.25
C ILE A 339 -6.82 17.72 15.80
N LYS A 340 -7.97 17.34 16.39
CA LYS A 340 -8.92 18.30 16.99
C LYS A 340 -8.33 19.03 18.17
N LYS A 341 -7.55 18.35 19.02
CA LYS A 341 -6.95 18.90 20.24
C LYS A 341 -5.77 19.80 19.90
N GLU A 342 -4.83 19.31 19.10
CA GLU A 342 -3.56 20.00 18.85
C GLU A 342 -3.66 21.07 17.75
N ASN A 343 -4.53 20.88 16.75
CA ASN A 343 -4.74 21.87 15.67
C ASN A 343 -6.20 21.91 15.18
N PRO A 344 -7.09 22.60 15.90
CA PRO A 344 -8.50 22.73 15.52
C PRO A 344 -8.73 23.35 14.13
N ALA A 345 -7.79 24.15 13.63
CA ALA A 345 -7.88 24.75 12.30
C ALA A 345 -7.75 23.67 11.22
N LEU A 346 -6.81 22.73 11.37
CA LEU A 346 -6.69 21.58 10.48
C LEU A 346 -7.90 20.64 10.57
N ALA A 347 -8.51 20.51 11.75
CA ALA A 347 -9.72 19.70 11.90
C ALA A 347 -10.94 20.27 11.14
N LYS A 348 -10.97 21.59 10.87
CA LYS A 348 -12.02 22.25 10.07
C LYS A 348 -11.85 22.08 8.58
N ILE A 349 -10.68 21.69 8.10
CA ILE A 349 -10.44 21.40 6.68
C ILE A 349 -11.19 20.12 6.30
N MET A 350 -11.82 20.15 5.11
CA MET A 350 -12.59 19.03 4.57
C MET A 350 -11.78 17.70 4.63
N TRP A 351 -12.45 16.63 5.05
CA TRP A 351 -11.86 15.29 5.04
C TRP A 351 -12.21 14.57 3.73
N GLN A 352 -11.21 14.13 3.01
CA GLN A 352 -11.35 13.56 1.67
C GLN A 352 -12.35 12.42 1.60
N ASP A 353 -12.31 11.48 2.55
CA ASP A 353 -13.14 10.28 2.56
C ASP A 353 -14.60 10.58 2.97
N HIS A 354 -14.82 11.71 3.64
CA HIS A 354 -16.12 12.14 4.15
C HIS A 354 -16.62 13.44 3.51
N ARG A 355 -16.21 13.75 2.28
CA ARG A 355 -16.66 14.97 1.57
C ARG A 355 -18.18 15.12 1.58
N PRO A 356 -18.70 16.31 1.84
CA PRO A 356 -18.03 17.61 2.02
C PRO A 356 -17.68 17.93 3.47
N PHE A 357 -17.72 16.98 4.39
CA PHE A 357 -17.59 17.19 5.82
C PHE A 357 -16.12 17.23 6.27
N ASN A 358 -15.89 17.83 7.43
CA ASN A 358 -14.61 17.91 8.12
C ASN A 358 -14.60 17.02 9.39
N LEU A 359 -13.52 17.03 10.16
CA LEU A 359 -13.39 16.16 11.33
C LEU A 359 -14.37 16.48 12.47
N PHE A 360 -15.00 17.65 12.50
CA PHE A 360 -16.08 17.96 13.46
C PHE A 360 -17.45 17.51 13.00
N THR A 361 -17.63 17.24 11.70
CA THR A 361 -18.95 17.04 11.09
C THR A 361 -19.05 15.75 10.27
N PHE A 362 -18.00 14.94 10.19
CA PHE A 362 -17.95 13.74 9.33
C PHE A 362 -19.03 12.70 9.67
N GLU A 363 -19.48 12.63 10.92
CA GLU A 363 -20.58 11.75 11.33
C GLU A 363 -21.90 12.06 10.58
N LYS A 364 -22.02 13.28 10.05
CA LYS A 364 -23.13 13.68 9.18
C LYS A 364 -23.05 13.10 7.76
N ASN A 365 -21.98 12.38 7.41
CA ASN A 365 -21.81 11.76 6.09
C ASN A 365 -22.71 10.53 5.92
N LYS A 366 -24.00 10.72 6.14
CA LYS A 366 -25.06 9.73 5.96
C LYS A 366 -26.33 10.43 5.44
N SER A 367 -27.25 9.63 4.86
CA SER A 367 -28.52 10.15 4.38
C SER A 367 -29.36 10.67 5.58
N PRO A 368 -30.07 11.83 5.45
CA PRO A 368 -30.18 12.65 4.23
C PRO A 368 -29.07 13.71 4.05
N ASN A 369 -28.19 13.92 5.05
CA ASN A 369 -27.28 15.05 5.10
C ASN A 369 -26.28 15.13 3.93
N ASN A 370 -25.88 13.97 3.36
CA ASN A 370 -24.94 13.91 2.25
C ASN A 370 -25.62 13.88 0.86
N LEU A 371 -26.96 13.84 0.79
CA LEU A 371 -27.70 13.76 -0.47
C LEU A 371 -27.43 14.94 -1.42
N PRO A 372 -27.45 16.22 -0.99
CA PRO A 372 -27.19 17.34 -1.88
C PRO A 372 -25.83 17.24 -2.57
N TYR A 373 -24.79 16.86 -1.81
CA TYR A 373 -23.43 16.68 -2.34
C TYR A 373 -23.35 15.51 -3.34
N ARG A 374 -23.99 14.38 -3.02
CA ARG A 374 -24.02 13.20 -3.91
C ARG A 374 -24.74 13.49 -5.22
N ILE A 375 -25.89 14.19 -5.16
CA ILE A 375 -26.66 14.60 -6.34
C ILE A 375 -25.83 15.57 -7.19
N GLY A 376 -25.26 16.61 -6.59
CA GLY A 376 -24.42 17.58 -7.29
C GLY A 376 -23.21 16.92 -7.98
N ASN A 377 -22.54 16.00 -7.33
CA ASN A 377 -21.43 15.25 -7.92
C ASN A 377 -21.87 14.30 -9.06
N LYS A 378 -23.05 13.67 -8.92
CA LYS A 378 -23.61 12.83 -9.98
C LYS A 378 -23.90 13.67 -11.22
N LEU A 379 -24.59 14.78 -11.07
CA LEU A 379 -24.91 15.72 -12.16
C LEU A 379 -23.62 16.24 -12.85
N ARG A 380 -22.62 16.62 -12.06
CA ARG A 380 -21.34 17.10 -12.61
C ARG A 380 -20.62 16.01 -13.43
N ARG A 381 -20.64 14.74 -12.98
CA ARG A 381 -20.08 13.62 -13.72
C ARG A 381 -20.82 13.38 -15.02
N GLU A 382 -22.14 13.36 -14.98
CA GLU A 382 -22.98 13.17 -16.18
C GLU A 382 -22.79 14.28 -17.22
N LEU A 383 -22.72 15.55 -16.76
CA LEU A 383 -22.41 16.68 -17.63
C LEU A 383 -21.04 16.53 -18.29
N LYS A 384 -19.99 16.19 -17.53
CA LYS A 384 -18.65 15.96 -18.09
C LYS A 384 -18.62 14.81 -19.08
N ASN A 385 -19.32 13.71 -18.79
CA ASN A 385 -19.45 12.59 -19.71
C ASN A 385 -20.12 13.01 -21.02
N LYS A 386 -21.23 13.76 -20.96
CA LYS A 386 -21.91 14.29 -22.15
C LYS A 386 -21.05 15.29 -22.95
N MET A 387 -20.15 16.00 -22.29
CA MET A 387 -19.20 16.92 -22.94
C MET A 387 -17.97 16.20 -23.52
N GLY A 388 -17.93 14.85 -23.49
CA GLY A 388 -16.78 14.07 -23.98
C GLY A 388 -15.50 14.21 -23.13
N LYS A 389 -15.62 14.70 -21.90
CA LYS A 389 -14.50 14.89 -20.94
C LYS A 389 -14.77 14.14 -19.63
N PRO A 390 -14.92 12.81 -19.65
CA PRO A 390 -15.14 12.04 -18.43
C PRO A 390 -13.97 12.20 -17.46
N TYR A 391 -14.24 12.07 -16.17
CA TYR A 391 -13.16 11.99 -15.18
C TYR A 391 -12.44 10.64 -15.32
N ILE A 392 -11.14 10.69 -15.42
CA ILE A 392 -10.28 9.50 -15.32
C ILE A 392 -10.24 9.10 -13.84
N GLN A 393 -10.70 7.89 -13.55
CA GLN A 393 -10.85 7.44 -12.16
C GLN A 393 -9.56 6.90 -11.54
N ARG A 394 -8.66 6.34 -12.36
CA ARG A 394 -7.45 5.65 -11.91
C ARG A 394 -6.27 5.91 -12.85
N ASN A 395 -5.07 5.81 -12.33
CA ASN A 395 -3.84 6.00 -13.10
C ASN A 395 -3.62 4.97 -14.21
N TRP A 396 -4.11 3.73 -14.06
CA TRP A 396 -4.00 2.71 -15.10
C TRP A 396 -4.71 3.09 -16.40
N GLU A 397 -5.79 3.87 -16.33
CA GLU A 397 -6.48 4.39 -17.51
C GLU A 397 -5.57 5.30 -18.33
N LEU A 398 -4.67 6.04 -17.67
CA LEU A 398 -3.67 6.87 -18.33
C LEU A 398 -2.51 6.06 -18.93
N GLN A 399 -2.26 4.84 -18.40
CA GLN A 399 -1.14 3.99 -18.83
C GLN A 399 -1.52 3.02 -19.95
N PHE A 400 -2.75 2.50 -19.95
CA PHE A 400 -3.16 1.39 -20.80
C PHE A 400 -4.23 1.78 -21.83
N LEU A 401 -4.80 2.98 -21.76
CA LEU A 401 -5.77 3.50 -22.73
C LEU A 401 -5.15 4.55 -23.65
N GLY A 402 -5.70 4.62 -24.88
CA GLY A 402 -5.19 5.48 -25.93
C GLY A 402 -4.17 4.75 -26.83
N MET A 403 -4.05 5.21 -28.07
CA MET A 403 -3.31 4.49 -29.12
C MET A 403 -1.82 4.31 -28.76
N GLU A 404 -1.15 5.39 -28.36
CA GLU A 404 0.28 5.32 -27.98
C GLU A 404 0.55 4.40 -26.80
N ASN A 405 -0.31 4.45 -25.76
CA ASN A 405 -0.18 3.58 -24.59
C ASN A 405 -0.44 2.12 -24.96
N ASP A 406 -1.36 1.87 -25.88
CA ASP A 406 -1.70 0.56 -26.35
C ASP A 406 -0.56 -0.09 -27.15
N GLU A 407 0.08 0.66 -28.04
CA GLU A 407 1.25 0.21 -28.78
C GLU A 407 2.37 -0.21 -27.82
N LYS A 408 2.68 0.63 -26.84
CA LYS A 408 3.68 0.34 -25.81
C LYS A 408 3.33 -0.90 -24.98
N LEU A 409 2.08 -1.04 -24.58
CA LEU A 409 1.62 -2.21 -23.84
C LEU A 409 1.78 -3.50 -24.68
N GLN A 410 1.41 -3.47 -25.95
CA GLN A 410 1.56 -4.62 -26.85
C GLN A 410 3.04 -4.99 -27.06
N GLU A 411 3.93 -4.02 -27.27
CA GLU A 411 5.38 -4.24 -27.38
C GLU A 411 5.90 -5.01 -26.15
N GLN A 412 5.41 -4.70 -24.95
CA GLN A 412 5.85 -5.35 -23.73
C GLN A 412 5.25 -6.75 -23.55
N LEU A 413 3.96 -6.93 -23.82
CA LEU A 413 3.25 -8.18 -23.56
C LEU A 413 3.47 -9.26 -24.61
N PHE A 414 3.64 -8.86 -25.89
CA PHE A 414 3.72 -9.83 -26.99
C PHE A 414 5.15 -10.03 -27.53
N SER A 415 6.17 -9.71 -26.72
CA SER A 415 7.55 -10.05 -27.07
C SER A 415 7.74 -11.57 -27.12
N GLU A 416 8.47 -12.07 -28.13
CA GLU A 416 8.66 -13.53 -28.34
C GLU A 416 9.29 -14.23 -27.14
N ASN A 417 10.17 -13.54 -26.42
CA ASN A 417 10.88 -14.10 -25.27
C ASN A 417 9.97 -14.44 -24.08
N LEU A 418 8.75 -13.90 -24.00
CA LEU A 418 7.83 -14.17 -22.90
C LEU A 418 7.07 -15.50 -23.06
N HIS A 419 6.92 -15.99 -24.27
CA HIS A 419 6.05 -17.12 -24.58
C HIS A 419 6.40 -18.45 -23.88
N PRO A 420 7.68 -18.76 -23.56
CA PRO A 420 7.99 -19.94 -22.77
C PRO A 420 7.48 -19.87 -21.31
N PHE A 421 7.26 -18.66 -20.80
CA PHE A 421 6.81 -18.43 -19.42
C PHE A 421 5.28 -18.26 -19.33
N ILE A 422 4.71 -17.43 -20.21
CA ILE A 422 3.25 -17.20 -20.31
C ILE A 422 2.86 -17.29 -21.78
N SER A 423 1.89 -18.13 -22.10
CA SER A 423 1.48 -18.37 -23.48
C SER A 423 0.82 -17.16 -24.13
N LYS A 424 1.05 -17.01 -25.44
CA LYS A 424 0.41 -15.96 -26.25
C LYS A 424 -1.12 -15.97 -26.18
N PRO A 425 -1.82 -17.13 -26.18
CA PRO A 425 -3.27 -17.18 -26.02
C PRO A 425 -3.74 -16.60 -24.67
N LEU A 426 -3.03 -16.86 -23.56
CA LEU A 426 -3.37 -16.31 -22.25
C LEU A 426 -3.20 -14.80 -22.23
N LEU A 427 -2.08 -14.29 -22.73
CA LEU A 427 -1.82 -12.85 -22.85
C LEU A 427 -2.92 -12.16 -23.68
N ALA A 428 -3.25 -12.73 -24.85
CA ALA A 428 -4.29 -12.20 -25.73
C ALA A 428 -5.68 -12.20 -25.08
N LYS A 429 -6.02 -13.24 -24.29
CA LYS A 429 -7.28 -13.31 -23.55
C LYS A 429 -7.45 -12.09 -22.62
N PHE A 430 -6.49 -11.83 -21.76
CA PHE A 430 -6.58 -10.72 -20.78
C PHE A 430 -6.47 -9.35 -21.45
N TYR A 431 -5.63 -9.21 -22.47
CA TYR A 431 -5.54 -7.99 -23.27
C TYR A 431 -6.87 -7.67 -23.96
N ASN A 432 -7.49 -8.63 -24.65
CA ASN A 432 -8.77 -8.42 -25.31
C ASN A 432 -9.91 -8.12 -24.34
N ASN A 433 -9.95 -8.80 -23.18
CA ASN A 433 -10.92 -8.54 -22.14
C ASN A 433 -10.80 -7.11 -21.57
N PHE A 434 -9.59 -6.58 -21.49
CA PHE A 434 -9.36 -5.18 -21.13
C PHE A 434 -9.85 -4.22 -22.22
N LYS A 435 -9.52 -4.49 -23.49
CA LYS A 435 -9.81 -3.60 -24.63
C LYS A 435 -11.28 -3.55 -24.99
N THR A 436 -11.96 -4.67 -24.97
CA THR A 436 -13.35 -4.83 -25.49
C THR A 436 -14.38 -5.15 -24.40
N GLY A 437 -13.92 -5.52 -23.21
CA GLY A 437 -14.76 -5.87 -22.06
C GLY A 437 -14.73 -4.84 -20.93
N ASP A 438 -14.50 -5.30 -19.70
CA ASP A 438 -14.45 -4.44 -18.51
C ASP A 438 -13.01 -4.00 -18.19
N ALA A 439 -12.62 -2.83 -18.71
CA ALA A 439 -11.30 -2.25 -18.46
C ALA A 439 -10.98 -2.05 -16.96
N VAL A 440 -11.98 -1.79 -16.13
CA VAL A 440 -11.78 -1.66 -14.66
C VAL A 440 -11.44 -3.01 -14.02
N LYS A 441 -12.12 -4.07 -14.43
CA LYS A 441 -11.86 -5.44 -13.93
C LYS A 441 -10.49 -5.94 -14.37
N TYR A 442 -10.14 -5.73 -15.62
CA TYR A 442 -8.94 -6.31 -16.25
C TYR A 442 -7.70 -5.42 -16.18
N SER A 443 -7.77 -4.23 -15.56
CA SER A 443 -6.60 -3.35 -15.36
C SER A 443 -5.52 -4.00 -14.48
N HIS A 444 -5.92 -4.64 -13.38
CA HIS A 444 -4.97 -5.35 -12.52
C HIS A 444 -4.32 -6.55 -13.22
N PRO A 445 -5.06 -7.48 -13.88
CA PRO A 445 -4.45 -8.52 -14.67
C PRO A 445 -3.41 -8.03 -15.68
N LEU A 446 -3.68 -6.95 -16.41
CA LEU A 446 -2.70 -6.40 -17.34
C LEU A 446 -1.47 -5.83 -16.66
N SER A 447 -1.65 -5.12 -15.56
CA SER A 447 -0.52 -4.62 -14.76
C SER A 447 0.37 -5.75 -14.25
N MET A 448 -0.24 -6.86 -13.80
CA MET A 448 0.50 -8.04 -13.36
C MET A 448 1.22 -8.76 -14.52
N LEU A 449 0.56 -8.94 -15.65
CA LEU A 449 1.19 -9.53 -16.84
C LEU A 449 2.36 -8.68 -17.35
N LEU A 450 2.22 -7.35 -17.31
CA LEU A 450 3.33 -6.43 -17.62
C LEU A 450 4.49 -6.59 -16.63
N THR A 451 4.19 -6.67 -15.34
CA THR A 451 5.21 -6.87 -14.31
C THR A 451 5.95 -8.19 -14.49
N LEU A 452 5.21 -9.28 -14.73
CA LEU A 452 5.79 -10.60 -14.98
C LEU A 452 6.61 -10.64 -16.27
N ALA A 453 6.17 -9.93 -17.33
CA ALA A 453 6.90 -9.84 -18.59
C ALA A 453 8.25 -9.13 -18.42
N VAL A 454 8.26 -8.00 -17.72
CA VAL A 454 9.49 -7.23 -17.44
C VAL A 454 10.43 -8.05 -16.54
N TRP A 455 9.89 -8.65 -15.49
CA TRP A 455 10.66 -9.50 -14.59
C TRP A 455 11.32 -10.67 -15.32
N TYR A 456 10.55 -11.40 -16.12
CA TYR A 456 11.04 -12.57 -16.85
C TYR A 456 12.17 -12.20 -17.83
N ARG A 457 12.03 -11.11 -18.58
CA ARG A 457 13.10 -10.65 -19.51
C ARG A 457 14.41 -10.34 -18.79
N SER A 458 14.35 -9.78 -17.57
CA SER A 458 15.55 -9.45 -16.81
C SER A 458 16.25 -10.67 -16.20
N HIS A 459 15.55 -11.82 -16.10
CA HIS A 459 16.06 -13.05 -15.47
C HIS A 459 16.24 -14.23 -16.43
N SER A 460 15.73 -14.15 -17.67
CA SER A 460 15.86 -15.21 -18.69
C SER A 460 17.08 -15.05 -19.62
N ASN A 461 17.79 -13.92 -19.51
CA ASN A 461 18.98 -13.62 -20.32
C ASN A 461 20.30 -13.88 -19.56
N GLY A 462 20.26 -14.60 -18.42
CA GLY A 462 21.42 -14.96 -17.58
C GLY A 462 21.82 -16.44 -17.72
#